data_81da81fcbcbf2a4cc9af796d60773b08
#
_entry.id   81da81fcbcbf2a4cc9af796d60773b08
#
_cell.length_a   1.000
_cell.length_b   1.000
_cell.length_c   1.000
_cell.angle_alpha   90.00
_cell.angle_beta   90.00
_cell.angle_gamma   90.00
#
_symmetry.space_group_name_H-M   'P 1'
#
loop_
_entity.id
_entity.type
_entity.pdbx_description
1 polymer ?
#
loop_
_entity_poly.entity_id
_entity_poly.type
_entity_poly.pdbx_seq_one_letter_code
_entity_poly.pdbx_strand_id
1 'polypeptide(L)'
;MKLILENWRGFLKEIETETETINKSVAAGDWIIRAMTRAGEEYVIKQAKFPKLYDPEPVGEGPEGFQVYNVRPDDRTGIVITPQLAELLQQEFSSGEPVPQSDFHARMLGENIPKTTVRKQNQAYAKQALGPEQVETKVEKSESPGLLQFEAPWGGTMPIKLNDVLIINDQEVYRIARAEFDQTYQPI
;
A
#
# COMPACT_ATOMS: atom_id res chain seq x y z
N MET A 1 -22.71 -4.29 23.98
CA MET A 1 -22.35 -5.16 22.84
C MET A 1 -23.16 -4.88 21.56
N LYS A 2 -24.47 -4.62 21.62
CA LYS A 2 -25.29 -4.29 20.44
C LYS A 2 -24.89 -2.98 19.72
N LEU A 3 -24.57 -1.92 20.44
CA LEU A 3 -24.20 -0.60 19.86
C LEU A 3 -22.87 -0.64 19.07
N ILE A 4 -21.91 -1.46 19.49
CA ILE A 4 -20.61 -1.60 18.81
C ILE A 4 -20.79 -2.29 17.46
N LEU A 5 -21.63 -3.33 17.40
CA LEU A 5 -21.93 -4.06 16.16
C LEU A 5 -22.73 -3.22 15.15
N GLU A 6 -23.58 -2.30 15.59
CA GLU A 6 -24.34 -1.40 14.71
C GLU A 6 -23.47 -0.32 14.09
N ASN A 7 -22.49 0.22 14.84
CA ASN A 7 -21.48 1.12 14.29
C ASN A 7 -20.62 0.40 13.21
N TRP A 8 -20.29 -0.87 13.42
CA TRP A 8 -19.51 -1.66 12.47
C TRP A 8 -20.30 -2.04 11.19
N ARG A 9 -21.61 -2.20 11.27
CA ARG A 9 -22.45 -2.39 10.08
C ARG A 9 -22.53 -1.14 9.19
N GLY A 10 -22.45 0.05 9.78
CA GLY A 10 -22.25 1.30 9.03
C GLY A 10 -20.89 1.40 8.33
N PHE A 11 -19.87 0.77 8.93
CA PHE A 11 -18.51 0.70 8.39
C PHE A 11 -18.37 -0.29 7.21
N LEU A 12 -19.23 -1.31 7.14
CA LEU A 12 -19.25 -2.32 6.09
C LEU A 12 -20.04 -1.92 4.83
N LYS A 13 -20.74 -0.78 4.83
CA LYS A 13 -21.16 -0.19 3.57
C LYS A 13 -19.88 0.11 2.79
N GLU A 14 -19.74 -0.52 1.62
CA GLU A 14 -18.76 -0.13 0.59
C GLU A 14 -18.74 1.40 0.53
N ILE A 15 -17.81 1.99 1.25
CA ILE A 15 -17.45 3.38 1.03
C ILE A 15 -16.74 3.32 -0.32
N GLU A 16 -17.42 3.72 -1.38
CA GLU A 16 -16.76 4.01 -2.65
C GLU A 16 -15.57 4.89 -2.29
N THR A 17 -14.37 4.33 -2.43
CA THR A 17 -13.15 5.04 -2.09
C THR A 17 -13.02 6.16 -3.10
N GLU A 18 -13.28 7.39 -2.69
CA GLU A 18 -12.97 8.54 -3.52
C GLU A 18 -11.45 8.54 -3.73
N THR A 19 -11.05 8.54 -4.99
CA THR A 19 -9.64 8.67 -5.37
C THR A 19 -9.37 10.06 -5.90
N GLU A 20 -8.20 10.60 -5.59
CA GLU A 20 -7.68 11.80 -6.24
C GLU A 20 -6.50 11.45 -7.14
N THR A 21 -6.29 12.24 -8.17
CA THR A 21 -5.15 12.07 -9.07
C THR A 21 -4.02 12.98 -8.62
N ILE A 22 -2.86 12.41 -8.33
CA ILE A 22 -1.65 13.16 -8.03
C ILE A 22 -0.69 13.03 -9.20
N ASN A 23 -0.22 14.16 -9.71
CA ASN A 23 0.83 14.21 -10.72
C ASN A 23 2.20 14.13 -10.05
N LYS A 24 2.97 13.10 -10.37
CA LYS A 24 4.36 12.96 -9.91
C LYS A 24 5.32 13.24 -11.03
N SER A 25 6.28 14.13 -10.79
CA SER A 25 7.38 14.40 -11.70
C SER A 25 8.38 13.24 -11.69
N VAL A 26 8.76 12.79 -12.87
CA VAL A 26 9.72 11.71 -13.10
C VAL A 26 10.97 12.32 -13.73
N ALA A 27 12.14 12.03 -13.19
CA ALA A 27 13.40 12.45 -13.79
C ALA A 27 13.87 11.44 -14.84
N ALA A 28 14.71 11.90 -15.78
CA ALA A 28 15.36 10.99 -16.72
C ALA A 28 16.14 9.90 -15.96
N GLY A 29 15.98 8.65 -16.39
CA GLY A 29 16.57 7.48 -15.76
C GLY A 29 15.76 6.86 -14.62
N ASP A 30 14.78 7.55 -14.03
CA ASP A 30 13.83 6.95 -13.10
C ASP A 30 12.92 5.93 -13.83
N TRP A 31 12.32 5.05 -13.08
CA TRP A 31 11.44 4.02 -13.60
C TRP A 31 9.97 4.31 -13.29
N ILE A 32 9.14 4.18 -14.30
CA ILE A 32 7.68 4.19 -14.16
C ILE A 32 7.23 2.75 -14.10
N ILE A 33 6.57 2.40 -13.02
CA ILE A 33 6.06 1.05 -12.77
C ILE A 33 4.54 1.09 -12.88
N ARG A 34 3.98 0.14 -13.61
CA ARG A 34 2.53 -0.11 -13.63
C ARG A 34 2.27 -1.49 -13.04
N ALA A 35 1.52 -1.55 -11.97
CA ALA A 35 1.16 -2.80 -11.32
C ALA A 35 0.33 -3.67 -12.27
N MET A 36 0.62 -4.97 -12.31
CA MET A 36 -0.17 -5.96 -13.05
C MET A 36 -1.34 -6.46 -12.19
N THR A 37 -2.01 -5.54 -11.52
CA THR A 37 -3.22 -5.76 -10.75
C THR A 37 -4.43 -5.22 -11.51
N ARG A 38 -5.62 -5.52 -11.02
CA ARG A 38 -6.85 -5.00 -11.62
C ARG A 38 -6.91 -3.47 -11.61
N ALA A 39 -6.34 -2.82 -10.60
CA ALA A 39 -6.30 -1.37 -10.48
C ALA A 39 -5.31 -0.72 -11.45
N GLY A 40 -4.23 -1.44 -11.82
CA GLY A 40 -3.22 -0.95 -12.76
C GLY A 40 -2.51 0.32 -12.29
N GLU A 41 -2.26 0.42 -10.99
CA GLU A 41 -1.66 1.61 -10.36
C GLU A 41 -0.27 1.90 -10.93
N GLU A 42 0.01 3.18 -11.19
CA GLU A 42 1.31 3.63 -11.63
C GLU A 42 2.05 4.36 -10.51
N TYR A 43 3.35 4.11 -10.38
CA TYR A 43 4.20 4.77 -9.43
C TYR A 43 5.64 4.88 -9.94
N VAL A 44 6.42 5.75 -9.32
CA VAL A 44 7.78 6.06 -9.75
C VAL A 44 8.79 5.43 -8.79
N ILE A 45 9.81 4.80 -9.35
CA ILE A 45 10.95 4.26 -8.61
C ILE A 45 12.23 4.94 -9.11
N LYS A 46 13.05 5.39 -8.18
CA LYS A 46 14.36 5.94 -8.48
C LYS A 46 15.26 4.90 -9.15
N GLN A 47 16.07 5.33 -10.13
CA GLN A 47 16.97 4.47 -10.90
C GLN A 47 17.78 3.51 -10.01
N ALA A 48 18.39 4.00 -8.94
CA ALA A 48 19.20 3.20 -8.02
C ALA A 48 18.40 2.15 -7.20
N LYS A 49 17.09 2.33 -7.09
CA LYS A 49 16.20 1.43 -6.31
C LYS A 49 15.65 0.28 -7.18
N PHE A 50 15.51 0.49 -8.49
CA PHE A 50 14.91 -0.49 -9.39
C PHE A 50 15.61 -1.88 -9.31
N PRO A 51 16.95 -2.02 -9.44
CA PRO A 51 17.62 -3.32 -9.43
C PRO A 51 17.57 -4.03 -8.07
N LYS A 52 17.13 -3.36 -7.01
CA LYS A 52 16.89 -3.98 -5.71
C LYS A 52 15.53 -4.66 -5.62
N LEU A 53 14.57 -4.20 -6.42
CA LEU A 53 13.17 -4.63 -6.37
C LEU A 53 12.78 -5.53 -7.54
N TYR A 54 13.48 -5.44 -8.66
CA TYR A 54 13.18 -6.14 -9.90
C TYR A 54 14.39 -6.86 -10.45
N ASP A 55 14.16 -7.92 -11.20
CA ASP A 55 15.22 -8.58 -11.95
C ASP A 55 15.75 -7.61 -13.02
N PRO A 56 17.05 -7.71 -13.39
CA PRO A 56 17.67 -6.76 -14.30
C PRO A 56 17.16 -6.88 -15.73
N GLU A 57 16.72 -8.08 -16.13
CA GLU A 57 16.29 -8.38 -17.49
C GLU A 57 14.76 -8.48 -17.57
N PRO A 58 14.15 -7.87 -18.60
CA PRO A 58 12.74 -8.06 -18.85
C PRO A 58 12.44 -9.47 -19.34
N VAL A 59 11.29 -9.98 -18.96
CA VAL A 59 10.81 -11.33 -19.36
C VAL A 59 9.74 -11.28 -20.45
N GLY A 60 9.34 -10.09 -20.89
CA GLY A 60 8.36 -9.91 -21.95
C GLY A 60 8.13 -8.45 -22.30
N GLU A 61 7.33 -8.24 -23.33
CA GLU A 61 6.89 -6.92 -23.79
C GLU A 61 5.52 -6.60 -23.18
N GLY A 62 5.31 -5.34 -22.83
CA GLY A 62 4.06 -4.79 -22.33
C GLY A 62 3.48 -3.72 -23.25
N PRO A 63 2.32 -3.16 -22.93
CA PRO A 63 1.70 -2.09 -23.69
C PRO A 63 2.51 -0.79 -23.57
N GLU A 64 2.34 0.12 -24.52
CA GLU A 64 2.81 1.52 -24.45
C GLU A 64 4.29 1.70 -24.15
N GLY A 65 5.14 0.78 -24.64
CA GLY A 65 6.60 0.81 -24.44
C GLY A 65 7.06 0.32 -23.06
N PHE A 66 6.14 -0.21 -22.25
CA PHE A 66 6.51 -0.95 -21.04
C PHE A 66 7.10 -2.31 -21.39
N GLN A 67 7.95 -2.81 -20.51
CA GLN A 67 8.43 -4.20 -20.52
C GLN A 67 7.97 -4.89 -19.24
N VAL A 68 7.88 -6.21 -19.27
CA VAL A 68 7.50 -7.04 -18.13
C VAL A 68 8.74 -7.44 -17.35
N TYR A 69 8.76 -7.18 -16.06
CA TYR A 69 9.83 -7.56 -15.14
C TYR A 69 9.30 -8.42 -14.02
N ASN A 70 10.07 -9.42 -13.62
CA ASN A 70 9.80 -10.15 -12.38
C ASN A 70 10.15 -9.26 -11.18
N VAL A 71 9.27 -9.25 -10.20
CA VAL A 71 9.58 -8.69 -8.89
C VAL A 71 10.51 -9.65 -8.16
N ARG A 72 11.60 -9.17 -7.60
CA ARG A 72 12.46 -10.00 -6.74
C ARG A 72 11.68 -10.43 -5.51
N PRO A 73 11.72 -11.72 -5.15
CA PRO A 73 11.08 -12.19 -3.93
C PRO A 73 11.58 -11.40 -2.72
N ASP A 74 10.66 -10.87 -1.95
CA ASP A 74 10.94 -10.05 -0.78
C ASP A 74 9.98 -10.46 0.34
N ASP A 75 10.55 -11.01 1.41
CA ASP A 75 9.79 -11.47 2.55
C ASP A 75 9.53 -10.30 3.50
N ARG A 76 8.26 -10.09 3.83
CA ARG A 76 7.80 -9.00 4.67
C ARG A 76 6.87 -9.49 5.75
N THR A 77 6.62 -8.65 6.72
CA THR A 77 5.59 -8.89 7.73
C THR A 77 4.27 -8.33 7.26
N GLY A 78 3.25 -9.19 7.21
CA GLY A 78 1.86 -8.83 6.93
C GLY A 78 1.00 -8.89 8.19
N ILE A 79 0.07 -7.96 8.33
CA ILE A 79 -0.93 -7.92 9.39
C ILE A 79 -2.29 -7.69 8.76
N VAL A 80 -3.22 -8.62 8.93
CA VAL A 80 -4.60 -8.42 8.48
C VAL A 80 -5.33 -7.51 9.46
N ILE A 81 -5.99 -6.49 8.97
CA ILE A 81 -6.81 -5.58 9.76
C ILE A 81 -8.12 -6.28 10.13
N THR A 82 -8.11 -6.96 11.28
CA THR A 82 -9.31 -7.60 11.85
C THR A 82 -10.16 -6.57 12.60
N PRO A 83 -11.45 -6.86 12.85
CA PRO A 83 -12.27 -5.99 13.70
C PRO A 83 -11.67 -5.72 15.08
N GLN A 84 -11.06 -6.73 15.70
CA GLN A 84 -10.42 -6.62 17.00
C GLN A 84 -9.20 -5.69 16.96
N LEU A 85 -8.37 -5.81 15.92
CA LEU A 85 -7.22 -4.92 15.73
C LEU A 85 -7.67 -3.48 15.47
N ALA A 86 -8.65 -3.29 14.62
CA ALA A 86 -9.18 -1.95 14.34
C ALA A 86 -9.76 -1.28 15.57
N GLU A 87 -10.52 -2.01 16.40
CA GLU A 87 -11.07 -1.52 17.66
C GLU A 87 -9.95 -1.13 18.65
N LEU A 88 -8.93 -1.99 18.79
CA LEU A 88 -7.76 -1.73 19.63
C LEU A 88 -7.05 -0.43 19.22
N LEU A 89 -6.79 -0.26 17.93
CA LEU A 89 -6.12 0.91 17.39
C LEU A 89 -6.96 2.19 17.56
N GLN A 90 -8.26 2.11 17.39
CA GLN A 90 -9.15 3.25 17.61
C GLN A 90 -9.19 3.68 19.08
N GLN A 91 -9.09 2.74 20.02
CA GLN A 91 -9.01 3.05 21.44
C GLN A 91 -7.68 3.70 21.82
N GLU A 92 -6.58 3.22 21.26
CA GLU A 92 -5.23 3.75 21.53
C GLU A 92 -5.00 5.13 20.88
N PHE A 93 -5.48 5.32 19.65
CA PHE A 93 -5.28 6.54 18.87
C PHE A 93 -6.60 7.32 18.70
N SER A 94 -7.17 7.74 19.80
CA SER A 94 -8.51 8.38 19.85
C SER A 94 -8.51 9.89 19.55
N SER A 95 -7.37 10.50 19.24
CA SER A 95 -7.25 11.95 19.03
C SER A 95 -8.01 12.50 17.83
N GLY A 96 -8.34 11.66 16.84
CA GLY A 96 -8.93 12.07 15.57
C GLY A 96 -7.91 12.60 14.55
N GLU A 97 -6.67 12.81 14.98
CA GLU A 97 -5.56 13.20 14.10
C GLU A 97 -4.90 11.95 13.48
N PRO A 98 -4.30 12.06 12.28
CA PRO A 98 -3.54 10.97 11.70
C PRO A 98 -2.38 10.55 12.62
N VAL A 99 -2.21 9.24 12.81
CA VAL A 99 -1.13 8.70 13.64
C VAL A 99 0.20 8.88 12.90
N PRO A 100 1.24 9.47 13.52
CA PRO A 100 2.56 9.58 12.91
C PRO A 100 3.09 8.21 12.47
N GLN A 101 3.76 8.16 11.32
CA GLN A 101 4.29 6.92 10.73
C GLN A 101 5.16 6.14 11.73
N SER A 102 6.04 6.84 12.47
CA SER A 102 6.94 6.22 13.46
C SER A 102 6.18 5.54 14.60
N ASP A 103 5.14 6.20 15.10
CA ASP A 103 4.36 5.70 16.23
C ASP A 103 3.50 4.50 15.81
N PHE A 104 2.92 4.60 14.61
CA PHE A 104 2.14 3.52 14.04
C PHE A 104 3.02 2.29 13.74
N HIS A 105 4.20 2.50 13.16
CA HIS A 105 5.18 1.44 12.89
C HIS A 105 5.63 0.75 14.19
N ALA A 106 6.02 1.51 15.20
CA ALA A 106 6.41 0.96 16.51
C ALA A 106 5.27 0.14 17.14
N ARG A 107 4.03 0.61 17.01
CA ARG A 107 2.86 -0.11 17.53
C ARG A 107 2.62 -1.42 16.79
N MET A 108 2.76 -1.44 15.48
CA MET A 108 2.57 -2.66 14.67
C MET A 108 3.65 -3.71 14.91
N LEU A 109 4.84 -3.30 15.34
CA LEU A 109 5.90 -4.24 15.74
C LEU A 109 5.64 -4.92 17.10
N GLY A 110 4.71 -4.41 17.90
CA GLY A 110 4.38 -4.93 19.24
C GLY A 110 4.02 -6.43 19.25
N GLU A 111 4.32 -7.11 20.34
CA GLU A 111 4.16 -8.57 20.47
C GLU A 111 2.71 -9.05 20.39
N ASN A 112 1.75 -8.21 20.79
CA ASN A 112 0.32 -8.57 20.83
C ASN A 112 -0.40 -8.41 19.47
N ILE A 113 0.33 -8.12 18.40
CA ILE A 113 -0.22 -8.00 17.05
C ILE A 113 0.07 -9.28 16.28
N PRO A 114 -0.95 -10.03 15.82
CA PRO A 114 -0.76 -11.21 14.99
C PRO A 114 -0.07 -10.83 13.67
N LYS A 115 1.04 -11.49 13.38
CA LYS A 115 1.86 -11.25 12.20
C LYS A 115 1.99 -12.52 11.36
N THR A 116 2.06 -12.36 10.07
CA THR A 116 2.32 -13.44 9.11
C THR A 116 3.46 -13.03 8.21
N THR A 117 4.38 -13.94 7.92
CA THR A 117 5.36 -13.69 6.87
C THR A 117 4.68 -13.81 5.51
N VAL A 118 4.88 -12.82 4.67
CA VAL A 118 4.33 -12.76 3.32
C VAL A 118 5.44 -12.49 2.33
N ARG A 119 5.34 -13.07 1.15
CA ARG A 119 6.33 -12.88 0.08
C ARG A 119 5.69 -12.16 -1.09
N LYS A 120 6.31 -11.07 -1.51
CA LYS A 120 5.92 -10.41 -2.74
C LYS A 120 6.37 -11.27 -3.92
N GLN A 121 5.41 -11.67 -4.75
CA GLN A 121 5.64 -12.50 -5.94
C GLN A 121 4.69 -12.05 -7.03
N ASN A 122 5.16 -11.24 -7.93
CA ASN A 122 4.41 -10.89 -9.12
C ASN A 122 5.34 -10.34 -10.19
N GLN A 123 4.76 -10.03 -11.33
CA GLN A 123 5.38 -9.25 -12.38
C GLN A 123 4.82 -7.83 -12.35
N ALA A 124 5.56 -6.91 -12.94
CA ALA A 124 5.10 -5.57 -13.16
C ALA A 124 5.53 -5.08 -14.55
N TYR A 125 4.75 -4.18 -15.10
CA TYR A 125 5.18 -3.40 -16.24
C TYR A 125 6.13 -2.30 -15.75
N ALA A 126 7.26 -2.15 -16.43
CA ALA A 126 8.21 -1.08 -16.13
C ALA A 126 8.75 -0.48 -17.41
N LYS A 127 8.94 0.83 -17.41
CA LYS A 127 9.69 1.56 -18.45
C LYS A 127 10.58 2.60 -17.79
N GLN A 128 11.76 2.81 -18.36
CA GLN A 128 12.65 3.86 -17.91
C GLN A 128 12.27 5.18 -18.58
N ALA A 129 12.18 6.24 -17.80
CA ALA A 129 11.93 7.57 -18.30
C ALA A 129 13.15 8.08 -19.09
N LEU A 130 12.94 8.49 -20.32
CA LEU A 130 14.00 9.04 -21.20
C LEU A 130 14.25 10.53 -20.95
N GLY A 131 13.31 11.21 -20.30
CA GLY A 131 13.38 12.64 -19.96
C GLY A 131 12.40 12.96 -18.85
N PRO A 132 12.32 14.23 -18.42
CA PRO A 132 11.33 14.66 -17.46
C PRO A 132 9.93 14.42 -18.00
N GLU A 133 9.13 13.65 -17.28
CA GLU A 133 7.72 13.39 -17.58
C GLU A 133 6.87 13.44 -16.32
N GLN A 134 5.56 13.47 -16.47
CA GLN A 134 4.62 13.41 -15.35
C GLN A 134 3.84 12.10 -15.41
N VAL A 135 3.69 11.48 -14.27
CA VAL A 135 2.88 10.27 -14.09
C VAL A 135 1.71 10.59 -13.20
N GLU A 136 0.52 10.26 -13.68
CA GLU A 136 -0.70 10.35 -12.88
C GLU A 136 -0.79 9.13 -11.97
N THR A 137 -0.73 9.36 -10.67
CA THR A 137 -0.97 8.33 -9.67
C THR A 137 -2.31 8.57 -9.01
N LYS A 138 -3.20 7.59 -9.06
CA LYS A 138 -4.44 7.62 -8.29
C LYS A 138 -4.13 7.22 -6.85
N VAL A 139 -4.47 8.08 -5.92
CA VAL A 139 -4.36 7.82 -4.49
C VAL A 139 -5.74 7.91 -3.85
N GLU A 140 -5.97 7.16 -2.80
CA GLU A 140 -7.19 7.31 -2.02
C GLU A 140 -7.22 8.70 -1.39
N LYS A 141 -8.37 9.38 -1.46
CA LYS A 141 -8.55 10.62 -0.69
C LYS A 141 -8.38 10.34 0.78
N SER A 142 -7.57 11.16 1.44
CA SER A 142 -7.24 11.01 2.85
C SER A 142 -8.41 11.31 3.79
N GLU A 143 -9.47 11.94 3.32
CA GLU A 143 -10.60 12.39 4.13
C GLU A 143 -11.75 11.37 4.11
N SER A 144 -11.61 10.32 4.91
CA SER A 144 -12.75 9.46 5.27
C SER A 144 -13.13 9.77 6.73
N PRO A 145 -14.17 10.59 6.97
CA PRO A 145 -14.57 10.95 8.32
C PRO A 145 -14.88 9.70 9.16
N GLY A 146 -14.31 9.64 10.36
CA GLY A 146 -14.56 8.57 11.33
C GLY A 146 -13.70 7.31 11.17
N LEU A 147 -12.79 7.26 10.20
CA LEU A 147 -11.77 6.21 10.12
C LEU A 147 -10.48 6.66 10.81
N LEU A 148 -9.87 5.73 11.57
CA LEU A 148 -8.51 5.94 12.02
C LEU A 148 -7.59 6.03 10.79
N GLN A 149 -6.73 7.04 10.79
CA GLN A 149 -5.75 7.28 9.73
C GLN A 149 -4.33 7.29 10.30
N PHE A 150 -3.37 6.95 9.47
CA PHE A 150 -1.96 7.08 9.81
C PHE A 150 -1.19 7.70 8.63
N GLU A 151 -0.05 8.31 8.92
CA GLU A 151 0.80 8.92 7.89
C GLU A 151 1.38 7.85 6.96
N ALA A 152 1.25 8.07 5.66
CA ALA A 152 1.84 7.19 4.65
C ALA A 152 3.34 7.47 4.49
N PRO A 153 4.19 6.45 4.21
CA PRO A 153 5.63 6.63 4.04
C PRO A 153 6.03 7.63 2.94
N TRP A 154 5.16 7.82 1.97
CA TRP A 154 5.40 8.73 0.84
C TRP A 154 4.72 10.10 0.98
N GLY A 155 4.19 10.41 2.16
CA GLY A 155 3.39 11.61 2.42
C GLY A 155 1.89 11.39 2.24
N GLY A 156 1.08 12.25 2.87
CA GLY A 156 -0.36 12.06 2.97
C GLY A 156 -0.75 11.05 4.06
N THR A 157 -2.00 10.62 4.06
CA THR A 157 -2.55 9.72 5.08
C THR A 157 -3.20 8.49 4.46
N MET A 158 -3.23 7.39 5.21
CA MET A 158 -3.89 6.14 4.84
C MET A 158 -4.93 5.78 5.90
N PRO A 159 -6.20 5.53 5.50
CA PRO A 159 -7.22 5.07 6.44
C PRO A 159 -7.03 3.59 6.78
N ILE A 160 -7.37 3.22 8.01
CA ILE A 160 -7.47 1.82 8.43
C ILE A 160 -8.78 1.25 7.91
N LYS A 161 -8.72 0.22 7.08
CA LYS A 161 -9.89 -0.48 6.52
C LYS A 161 -9.87 -1.95 6.90
N LEU A 162 -11.04 -2.49 7.23
CA LEU A 162 -11.18 -3.90 7.58
C LEU A 162 -10.81 -4.82 6.40
N ASN A 163 -10.20 -5.95 6.74
CA ASN A 163 -9.72 -6.99 5.84
C ASN A 163 -8.52 -6.60 4.96
N ASP A 164 -8.17 -5.32 4.87
CA ASP A 164 -6.94 -4.92 4.22
C ASP A 164 -5.71 -5.41 4.99
N VAL A 165 -4.55 -5.34 4.38
CA VAL A 165 -3.32 -5.85 4.96
C VAL A 165 -2.32 -4.71 5.15
N LEU A 166 -1.80 -4.59 6.35
CA LEU A 166 -0.63 -3.75 6.62
C LEU A 166 0.63 -4.54 6.28
N ILE A 167 1.50 -3.94 5.52
CA ILE A 167 2.83 -4.48 5.22
C ILE A 167 3.85 -3.67 6.00
N ILE A 168 4.72 -4.38 6.71
CA ILE A 168 5.76 -3.79 7.54
C ILE A 168 7.13 -4.22 7.00
N ASN A 169 8.01 -3.27 6.86
CA ASN A 169 9.45 -3.47 6.69
C ASN A 169 10.21 -2.79 7.84
N ASP A 170 11.53 -2.71 7.75
CA ASP A 170 12.38 -2.20 8.83
C ASP A 170 12.09 -0.76 9.25
N GLN A 171 11.48 0.04 8.40
CA GLN A 171 11.32 1.48 8.63
C GLN A 171 9.90 1.99 8.42
N GLU A 172 9.07 1.24 7.73
CA GLU A 172 7.80 1.73 7.22
C GLU A 172 6.68 0.71 7.43
N VAL A 173 5.47 1.23 7.60
CA VAL A 173 4.23 0.47 7.50
C VAL A 173 3.30 1.15 6.50
N TYR A 174 2.67 0.37 5.64
CA TYR A 174 1.68 0.87 4.69
C TYR A 174 0.57 -0.14 4.50
N ARG A 175 -0.59 0.33 4.07
CA ARG A 175 -1.76 -0.48 3.81
C ARG A 175 -1.83 -0.89 2.35
N ILE A 176 -2.22 -2.13 2.11
CA ILE A 176 -2.61 -2.63 0.79
C ILE A 176 -4.05 -3.11 0.88
N ALA A 177 -4.87 -2.72 -0.09
CA ALA A 177 -6.23 -3.24 -0.21
C ALA A 177 -6.20 -4.77 -0.40
N ARG A 178 -7.15 -5.48 0.19
CA ARG A 178 -7.16 -6.95 0.17
C ARG A 178 -7.05 -7.54 -1.23
N ALA A 179 -7.79 -6.97 -2.17
CA ALA A 179 -7.79 -7.46 -3.55
C ALA A 179 -6.43 -7.35 -4.24
N GLU A 180 -5.68 -6.27 -4.00
CA GLU A 180 -4.32 -6.07 -4.51
C GLU A 180 -3.32 -6.96 -3.77
N PHE A 181 -3.49 -7.13 -2.46
CA PHE A 181 -2.66 -8.02 -1.67
C PHE A 181 -2.71 -9.46 -2.21
N ASP A 182 -3.90 -10.00 -2.44
CA ASP A 182 -4.09 -11.36 -2.94
C ASP A 182 -3.51 -11.58 -4.35
N GLN A 183 -3.29 -10.51 -5.13
CA GLN A 183 -2.65 -10.56 -6.45
C GLN A 183 -1.14 -10.40 -6.41
N THR A 184 -0.57 -9.83 -5.34
CA THR A 184 0.83 -9.42 -5.28
C THR A 184 1.64 -10.15 -4.21
N TYR A 185 1.00 -10.70 -3.20
CA TYR A 185 1.64 -11.38 -2.07
C TYR A 185 1.06 -12.75 -1.84
N GLN A 186 1.86 -13.61 -1.24
CA GLN A 186 1.41 -14.90 -0.71
C GLN A 186 1.97 -15.12 0.70
N PRO A 187 1.20 -15.72 1.62
CA PRO A 187 1.71 -16.22 2.90
C PRO A 187 2.75 -17.33 2.66
N ILE A 188 3.76 -17.39 3.51
CA ILE A 188 4.79 -18.46 3.52
C ILE A 188 4.96 -19.04 4.93
#